data_b84b1b0fd956c502322365fde6e78ef6
#
_entry.id   b84b1b0fd956c502322365fde6e78ef6
#
_cell.length_a   1.000
_cell.length_b   1.000
_cell.length_c   1.000
_cell.angle_alpha   90.00
_cell.angle_beta   90.00
_cell.angle_gamma   90.00
#
_symmetry.space_group_name_H-M   'P 1'
#
loop_
_entity.id
_entity.type
_entity.pdbx_description
1 polymer ?
#
loop_
_entity_poly.entity_id
_entity_poly.type
_entity_poly.pdbx_seq_one_letter_code
_entity_poly.pdbx_strand_id
1 'polypeptide(L)'
;TPEGYLFVPDGSGALMRLERAESSDTYAARVYGSEDAPAVGEQPVRLPVYGLKNGDAAFLAMIEEGDALATIRAYNSGLRCSLSGVYSSFTLKESGYVTLGGQEEETEVLSFQSRLYDGNIRVLYQFLTGDKADYAGMAAACRERLIARGVLGERLEAEEFPLRVETIGAVKKAQSFLMIRYEGWEPLTTFAGVGEILDVLQGQQVDAVRVQMNAWASGGFDQAMAGSLSPLSVLGGKSGLKTLLETYTRPGVQMEGLVSFGRYTTGNPYTLYHYAAKTIDQAVTMDYPLDLVTRKPDKEQAGAAILSAAWLPQIAEKFLQFSGRLQGLPAAVADLGDRLYGDYTRSDPVDRETAKRLTQQALEALAGGERLSVAGGNAYALAYARVLSDIPLCSSGYTMLDEDVPFYAMVLHGYMEMSGAAVNYADDPQTAVLQAIESGTGVSCRLMAADSSLLKDTAYARYYSAGLDDAVQTVCEAYRRVNSMVGDLQGQTISAHRNDAGVA
;
A
#
# COMPACT_ATOMS: atom_id res chain seq x y z
N THR A 1 -27.18 22.80 0.78
CA THR A 1 -28.27 22.12 1.54
C THR A 1 -27.67 21.44 2.77
N PRO A 2 -28.42 21.21 3.85
CA PRO A 2 -27.96 20.56 5.08
C PRO A 2 -27.30 19.19 4.85
N GLU A 3 -27.72 18.48 3.83
CA GLU A 3 -27.19 17.15 3.47
C GLU A 3 -26.09 17.20 2.40
N GLY A 4 -25.62 18.40 2.02
CA GLY A 4 -24.58 18.54 1.01
C GLY A 4 -23.19 18.25 1.57
N TYR A 5 -22.32 17.70 0.72
CA TYR A 5 -20.93 17.40 1.08
C TYR A 5 -20.00 17.44 -0.14
N LEU A 6 -18.72 17.63 0.15
CA LEU A 6 -17.62 17.31 -0.75
C LEU A 6 -17.16 15.90 -0.42
N PHE A 7 -16.92 15.08 -1.44
CA PHE A 7 -16.28 13.78 -1.33
C PHE A 7 -14.82 13.89 -1.73
N VAL A 8 -13.92 13.41 -0.86
CA VAL A 8 -12.48 13.31 -1.10
C VAL A 8 -12.01 11.87 -0.91
N PRO A 9 -11.08 11.37 -1.74
CA PRO A 9 -10.63 9.97 -1.71
C PRO A 9 -9.47 9.77 -0.71
N ASP A 10 -9.60 10.35 0.47
CA ASP A 10 -8.63 10.21 1.55
C ASP A 10 -8.75 8.81 2.17
N GLY A 11 -7.72 7.99 2.02
CA GLY A 11 -7.75 6.60 2.50
C GLY A 11 -8.89 5.80 1.90
N SER A 12 -9.82 5.33 2.75
CA SER A 12 -11.04 4.64 2.34
C SER A 12 -12.02 5.55 1.60
N GLY A 13 -11.98 6.83 1.88
CA GLY A 13 -12.86 7.90 1.42
C GLY A 13 -13.42 8.72 2.58
N ALA A 14 -13.64 10.01 2.38
CA ALA A 14 -14.17 10.89 3.42
C ALA A 14 -15.10 11.96 2.87
N LEU A 15 -16.00 12.44 3.74
CA LEU A 15 -16.93 13.52 3.45
C LEU A 15 -16.55 14.78 4.24
N MET A 16 -16.70 15.94 3.58
CA MET A 16 -16.61 17.27 4.18
C MET A 16 -17.99 17.93 4.03
N ARG A 17 -18.72 18.12 5.13
CA ARG A 17 -20.08 18.69 5.14
C ARG A 17 -20.06 20.16 4.73
N LEU A 18 -20.99 20.56 3.85
CA LEU A 18 -21.05 21.94 3.34
C LEU A 18 -21.49 22.99 4.39
N GLU A 19 -22.16 22.56 5.45
CA GLU A 19 -22.65 23.44 6.51
C GLU A 19 -21.59 23.86 7.54
N ARG A 20 -20.43 23.24 7.52
CA ARG A 20 -19.34 23.53 8.46
C ARG A 20 -18.66 24.86 8.10
N ALA A 21 -19.15 25.95 8.67
CA ALA A 21 -18.81 27.33 8.28
C ALA A 21 -17.45 27.87 8.78
N GLU A 22 -16.67 27.14 9.58
CA GLU A 22 -15.50 27.71 10.28
C GLU A 22 -14.20 26.86 10.24
N SER A 23 -14.06 25.96 9.28
CA SER A 23 -12.73 25.32 9.12
C SER A 23 -11.79 26.26 8.37
N SER A 24 -10.71 26.68 9.02
CA SER A 24 -9.62 27.44 8.38
C SER A 24 -8.74 26.57 7.47
N ASP A 25 -8.98 25.27 7.47
CA ASP A 25 -8.12 24.31 6.83
C ASP A 25 -8.61 23.92 5.43
N THR A 26 -7.69 23.61 4.55
CA THR A 26 -7.96 23.12 3.19
C THR A 26 -7.41 21.71 3.07
N TYR A 27 -8.22 20.80 2.51
CA TYR A 27 -7.73 19.49 2.11
C TYR A 27 -6.83 19.63 0.87
N ALA A 28 -5.70 18.96 0.88
CA ALA A 28 -4.82 18.83 -0.28
C ALA A 28 -4.03 17.51 -0.16
N ALA A 29 -4.34 16.55 -1.03
CA ALA A 29 -3.63 15.27 -1.04
C ALA A 29 -3.21 14.90 -2.46
N ARG A 30 -1.95 14.47 -2.59
CA ARG A 30 -1.38 14.06 -3.87
C ARG A 30 -1.85 12.66 -4.24
N VAL A 31 -2.33 12.49 -5.46
CA VAL A 31 -2.74 11.18 -5.98
C VAL A 31 -1.53 10.24 -6.01
N TYR A 32 -1.71 9.02 -5.50
CA TYR A 32 -0.67 7.98 -5.35
C TYR A 32 0.45 8.35 -4.36
N GLY A 33 0.13 9.19 -3.38
CA GLY A 33 1.03 9.57 -2.29
C GLY A 33 2.03 10.68 -2.63
N SER A 34 2.54 11.32 -1.61
CA SER A 34 3.65 12.27 -1.71
C SER A 34 4.98 11.54 -1.92
N GLU A 35 5.96 12.21 -2.52
CA GLU A 35 7.35 11.74 -2.57
C GLU A 35 8.08 11.92 -1.24
N ASP A 36 7.58 12.83 -0.41
CA ASP A 36 8.02 12.98 0.96
C ASP A 36 7.44 11.88 1.86
N ALA A 37 8.08 11.65 2.99
CA ALA A 37 7.55 10.74 3.99
C ALA A 37 6.16 11.23 4.45
N PRO A 38 5.14 10.32 4.52
CA PRO A 38 3.80 10.72 4.94
C PRO A 38 3.82 11.22 6.39
N ALA A 39 2.92 12.13 6.71
CA ALA A 39 2.61 12.43 8.09
C ALA A 39 2.01 11.19 8.76
N VAL A 40 2.20 11.06 10.07
CA VAL A 40 1.62 9.93 10.80
C VAL A 40 0.10 10.00 10.77
N GLY A 41 -0.52 8.89 10.40
CA GLY A 41 -1.98 8.79 10.20
C GLY A 41 -2.43 9.25 8.81
N GLU A 42 -1.56 9.87 8.00
CA GLU A 42 -1.90 10.24 6.63
C GLU A 42 -2.20 8.99 5.80
N GLN A 43 -3.39 8.97 5.22
CA GLN A 43 -3.81 7.90 4.32
C GLN A 43 -3.62 8.33 2.86
N PRO A 44 -3.14 7.44 2.00
CA PRO A 44 -2.87 7.79 0.61
C PRO A 44 -4.15 7.90 -0.22
N VAL A 45 -4.14 8.78 -1.22
CA VAL A 45 -5.15 8.83 -2.29
C VAL A 45 -4.86 7.73 -3.30
N ARG A 46 -5.64 6.67 -3.29
CA ARG A 46 -5.45 5.49 -4.16
C ARG A 46 -6.28 5.53 -5.43
N LEU A 47 -7.46 6.15 -5.38
CA LEU A 47 -8.31 6.37 -6.54
C LEU A 47 -8.27 7.85 -6.95
N PRO A 48 -8.00 8.17 -8.23
CA PRO A 48 -7.92 9.55 -8.71
C PRO A 48 -9.31 10.13 -8.98
N VAL A 49 -10.14 10.22 -7.93
CA VAL A 49 -11.54 10.65 -8.03
C VAL A 49 -11.89 11.65 -6.93
N TYR A 50 -12.91 12.47 -7.15
CA TYR A 50 -13.49 13.35 -6.15
C TYR A 50 -14.92 13.72 -6.55
N GLY A 51 -15.72 14.23 -5.63
CA GLY A 51 -17.12 14.51 -5.92
C GLY A 51 -17.73 15.59 -5.06
N LEU A 52 -18.96 15.94 -5.40
CA LEU A 52 -19.79 16.87 -4.66
C LEU A 52 -21.26 16.43 -4.74
N LYS A 53 -21.94 16.47 -3.62
CA LYS A 53 -23.41 16.36 -3.54
C LYS A 53 -24.00 17.67 -3.04
N ASN A 54 -25.10 18.11 -3.68
CA ASN A 54 -25.89 19.22 -3.20
C ASN A 54 -27.37 19.01 -3.56
N GLY A 55 -28.19 18.67 -2.57
CA GLY A 55 -29.59 18.28 -2.76
C GLY A 55 -29.69 16.98 -3.56
N ASP A 56 -30.56 16.97 -4.56
CA ASP A 56 -30.83 15.80 -5.43
C ASP A 56 -29.85 15.67 -6.60
N ALA A 57 -28.76 16.43 -6.60
CA ALA A 57 -27.73 16.38 -7.62
C ALA A 57 -26.36 16.15 -7.04
N ALA A 58 -25.56 15.36 -7.75
CA ALA A 58 -24.17 15.13 -7.43
C ALA A 58 -23.33 15.02 -8.71
N PHE A 59 -22.02 15.10 -8.57
CA PHE A 59 -21.10 14.68 -9.61
C PHE A 59 -19.95 13.85 -9.01
N LEU A 60 -19.45 12.95 -9.82
CA LEU A 60 -18.14 12.31 -9.64
C LEU A 60 -17.20 12.80 -10.73
N ALA A 61 -16.04 13.30 -10.34
CA ALA A 61 -14.92 13.58 -11.26
C ALA A 61 -13.90 12.44 -11.17
N MET A 62 -13.49 11.92 -12.32
CA MET A 62 -12.49 10.86 -12.45
C MET A 62 -11.33 11.39 -13.31
N ILE A 63 -10.13 11.41 -12.76
CA ILE A 63 -8.94 11.85 -13.49
C ILE A 63 -8.43 10.63 -14.27
N GLU A 64 -8.55 10.65 -15.59
CA GLU A 64 -8.24 9.50 -16.46
C GLU A 64 -6.86 9.58 -17.11
N GLU A 65 -6.32 10.79 -17.31
CA GLU A 65 -4.97 11.03 -17.82
C GLU A 65 -4.33 12.17 -17.01
N GLY A 66 -3.06 12.08 -16.70
CA GLY A 66 -2.35 13.03 -15.86
C GLY A 66 -2.60 12.84 -14.35
N ASP A 67 -3.24 11.75 -13.95
CA ASP A 67 -3.63 11.46 -12.57
C ASP A 67 -2.43 11.39 -11.61
N ALA A 68 -1.26 10.90 -12.04
CA ALA A 68 -0.06 10.87 -11.21
C ALA A 68 0.55 12.26 -10.93
N LEU A 69 0.15 13.29 -11.69
CA LEU A 69 0.54 14.69 -11.48
C LEU A 69 -0.47 15.47 -10.64
N ALA A 70 -1.62 14.83 -10.32
CA ALA A 70 -2.73 15.49 -9.68
C ALA A 70 -2.57 15.60 -8.16
N THR A 71 -3.07 16.71 -7.64
CA THR A 71 -3.38 16.93 -6.22
C THR A 71 -4.85 17.25 -6.12
N ILE A 72 -5.61 16.48 -5.34
CA ILE A 72 -7.02 16.76 -5.07
C ILE A 72 -7.08 17.76 -3.94
N ARG A 73 -7.87 18.81 -4.15
CA ARG A 73 -8.04 19.91 -3.21
C ARG A 73 -9.50 20.14 -2.91
N ALA A 74 -9.81 20.38 -1.62
CA ALA A 74 -11.14 20.75 -1.19
C ALA A 74 -11.09 21.83 -0.11
N TYR A 75 -12.13 22.65 -0.06
CA TYR A 75 -12.29 23.71 0.95
C TYR A 75 -13.77 24.01 1.17
N ASN A 76 -14.11 24.39 2.39
CA ASN A 76 -15.43 24.85 2.73
C ASN A 76 -15.59 26.37 2.48
N SER A 77 -16.85 26.81 2.35
CA SER A 77 -17.21 28.22 2.21
C SER A 77 -16.71 29.06 3.39
N GLY A 78 -16.39 30.31 3.12
CA GLY A 78 -15.90 31.26 4.13
C GLY A 78 -14.38 31.42 4.17
N LEU A 79 -13.59 30.43 3.74
CA LEU A 79 -12.13 30.52 3.74
C LEU A 79 -11.57 31.35 2.58
N ARG A 80 -12.00 31.05 1.36
CA ARG A 80 -11.51 31.70 0.13
C ARG A 80 -12.60 32.49 -0.60
N CYS A 81 -13.81 31.99 -0.54
CA CYS A 81 -15.00 32.59 -1.13
C CYS A 81 -16.25 32.06 -0.41
N SER A 82 -17.43 32.53 -0.81
CA SER A 82 -18.72 32.09 -0.23
C SER A 82 -19.20 30.72 -0.72
N LEU A 83 -18.37 29.99 -1.48
CA LEU A 83 -18.70 28.66 -2.02
C LEU A 83 -17.70 27.64 -1.49
N SER A 84 -18.20 26.43 -1.20
CA SER A 84 -17.34 25.26 -1.03
C SER A 84 -16.94 24.69 -2.36
N GLY A 85 -15.77 24.07 -2.45
CA GLY A 85 -15.27 23.55 -3.71
C GLY A 85 -14.34 22.34 -3.55
N VAL A 86 -14.43 21.42 -4.52
CA VAL A 86 -13.49 20.31 -4.68
C VAL A 86 -13.00 20.27 -6.13
N TYR A 87 -11.71 20.11 -6.35
CA TYR A 87 -11.09 20.15 -7.65
C TYR A 87 -9.72 19.47 -7.67
N SER A 88 -9.21 19.17 -8.87
CA SER A 88 -7.84 18.70 -9.09
C SER A 88 -6.94 19.82 -9.57
N SER A 89 -5.71 19.86 -9.08
CA SER A 89 -4.62 20.69 -9.63
C SER A 89 -3.50 19.78 -10.10
N PHE A 90 -2.74 20.20 -11.13
CA PHE A 90 -1.74 19.35 -11.77
C PHE A 90 -0.36 20.03 -11.73
N THR A 91 0.64 19.30 -11.24
CA THR A 91 2.03 19.74 -11.22
C THR A 91 2.72 19.29 -12.50
N LEU A 92 2.83 20.17 -13.49
CA LEU A 92 3.42 19.85 -14.80
C LEU A 92 4.94 19.88 -14.78
N LYS A 93 5.52 20.55 -13.80
CA LYS A 93 6.96 20.70 -13.64
C LYS A 93 7.27 20.68 -12.14
N GLU A 94 7.88 19.62 -11.68
CA GLU A 94 8.22 19.47 -10.26
C GLU A 94 9.29 20.47 -9.87
N SER A 95 9.23 20.93 -8.62
CA SER A 95 10.17 21.89 -8.05
C SER A 95 10.60 21.47 -6.64
N GLY A 96 11.78 21.93 -6.26
CA GLY A 96 12.33 21.72 -4.94
C GLY A 96 13.40 22.76 -4.62
N TYR A 97 13.74 22.92 -3.36
CA TYR A 97 14.81 23.81 -2.96
C TYR A 97 16.16 23.12 -3.06
N VAL A 98 17.14 23.82 -3.58
CA VAL A 98 18.53 23.39 -3.65
C VAL A 98 19.35 24.35 -2.79
N THR A 99 20.05 23.81 -1.79
CA THR A 99 20.95 24.59 -0.95
C THR A 99 22.25 24.84 -1.69
N LEU A 100 22.56 26.11 -1.92
CA LEU A 100 23.82 26.56 -2.49
C LEU A 100 24.63 27.29 -1.41
N GLY A 101 25.89 27.00 -1.31
CA GLY A 101 26.78 27.69 -0.40
C GLY A 101 27.76 26.77 0.32
N GLY A 102 28.71 27.40 1.07
CA GLY A 102 29.67 26.71 1.93
C GLY A 102 29.32 26.88 3.41
N GLN A 103 30.24 26.55 4.30
CA GLN A 103 30.00 26.52 5.75
C GLN A 103 29.57 27.85 6.39
N GLU A 104 29.68 28.99 5.70
CA GLU A 104 29.41 30.31 6.28
C GLU A 104 28.12 30.97 5.77
N GLU A 105 27.61 30.61 4.57
CA GLU A 105 26.33 31.12 4.04
C GLU A 105 25.66 30.06 3.21
N GLU A 106 24.46 29.64 3.63
CA GLU A 106 23.57 28.74 2.88
C GLU A 106 22.45 29.57 2.27
N THR A 107 22.25 29.42 0.96
CA THR A 107 21.15 30.06 0.23
C THR A 107 20.29 28.97 -0.41
N GLU A 108 19.01 28.97 -0.09
CA GLU A 108 18.04 28.09 -0.74
C GLU A 108 17.57 28.73 -2.05
N VAL A 109 17.72 27.99 -3.14
CA VAL A 109 17.27 28.38 -4.48
C VAL A 109 16.23 27.43 -4.98
N LEU A 110 15.05 27.96 -5.37
CA LEU A 110 14.00 27.16 -6.00
C LEU A 110 14.48 26.66 -7.37
N SER A 111 14.56 25.36 -7.52
CA SER A 111 14.95 24.66 -8.75
C SER A 111 13.78 23.84 -9.30
N PHE A 112 13.84 23.50 -10.57
CA PHE A 112 12.80 22.77 -11.27
C PHE A 112 13.39 21.59 -12.03
N GLN A 113 12.58 20.53 -12.21
CA GLN A 113 12.95 19.46 -13.14
C GLN A 113 13.29 20.03 -14.53
N SER A 114 14.17 19.37 -15.27
CA SER A 114 14.69 19.90 -16.55
C SER A 114 13.68 19.87 -17.70
N ARG A 115 12.64 19.01 -17.64
CA ARG A 115 11.61 18.88 -18.67
C ARG A 115 10.24 19.21 -18.12
N LEU A 116 9.38 19.78 -18.97
CA LEU A 116 7.97 19.96 -18.71
C LEU A 116 7.23 18.69 -19.15
N TYR A 117 6.20 18.27 -18.39
CA TYR A 117 5.27 17.26 -18.86
C TYR A 117 4.54 17.75 -20.12
N ASP A 118 4.50 16.94 -21.17
CA ASP A 118 3.93 17.25 -22.47
C ASP A 118 2.78 16.30 -22.88
N GLY A 119 2.34 15.45 -21.96
CA GLY A 119 1.22 14.54 -22.18
C GLY A 119 -0.16 15.18 -21.96
N ASN A 120 -1.19 14.36 -22.00
CA ASN A 120 -2.57 14.78 -21.83
C ASN A 120 -2.99 14.86 -20.37
N ILE A 121 -3.96 15.74 -20.09
CA ILE A 121 -4.73 15.77 -18.86
C ILE A 121 -6.19 15.61 -19.23
N ARG A 122 -6.87 14.62 -18.63
CA ARG A 122 -8.28 14.38 -18.86
C ARG A 122 -9.01 14.09 -17.56
N VAL A 123 -10.06 14.87 -17.29
CA VAL A 123 -10.97 14.66 -16.16
C VAL A 123 -12.37 14.42 -16.72
N LEU A 124 -12.93 13.26 -16.40
CA LEU A 124 -14.30 12.90 -16.75
C LEU A 124 -15.22 13.29 -15.60
N TYR A 125 -16.25 14.07 -15.88
CA TYR A 125 -17.30 14.41 -14.93
C TYR A 125 -18.55 13.59 -15.26
N GLN A 126 -19.02 12.82 -14.27
CA GLN A 126 -20.28 12.09 -14.35
C GLN A 126 -21.29 12.71 -13.39
N PHE A 127 -22.40 13.21 -13.95
CA PHE A 127 -23.47 13.79 -13.16
C PHE A 127 -24.46 12.72 -12.73
N LEU A 128 -24.91 12.81 -11.48
CA LEU A 128 -25.83 11.89 -10.82
C LEU A 128 -27.03 12.68 -10.29
N THR A 129 -28.23 12.09 -10.36
CA THR A 129 -29.47 12.73 -9.91
C THR A 129 -30.38 11.73 -9.18
N GLY A 130 -31.27 12.25 -8.34
CA GLY A 130 -32.23 11.46 -7.58
C GLY A 130 -31.55 10.47 -6.63
N ASP A 131 -32.03 9.26 -6.55
CA ASP A 131 -31.54 8.21 -5.63
C ASP A 131 -30.08 7.81 -5.84
N LYS A 132 -29.49 8.20 -6.97
CA LYS A 132 -28.05 7.98 -7.26
C LYS A 132 -27.16 9.16 -6.92
N ALA A 133 -27.73 10.27 -6.40
CA ALA A 133 -26.98 11.48 -6.10
C ALA A 133 -26.33 11.42 -4.72
N ASP A 134 -25.53 10.39 -4.47
CA ASP A 134 -24.76 10.21 -3.23
C ASP A 134 -23.42 9.53 -3.50
N TYR A 135 -22.60 9.33 -2.46
CA TYR A 135 -21.30 8.66 -2.61
C TYR A 135 -21.44 7.18 -3.01
N ALA A 136 -22.54 6.51 -2.69
CA ALA A 136 -22.79 5.15 -3.13
C ALA A 136 -23.01 5.09 -4.66
N GLY A 137 -23.82 6.03 -5.19
CA GLY A 137 -23.97 6.22 -6.62
C GLY A 137 -22.66 6.63 -7.31
N MET A 138 -21.84 7.48 -6.67
CA MET A 138 -20.48 7.81 -7.16
C MET A 138 -19.60 6.57 -7.22
N ALA A 139 -19.61 5.72 -6.18
CA ALA A 139 -18.83 4.48 -6.16
C ALA A 139 -19.29 3.49 -7.24
N ALA A 140 -20.60 3.35 -7.45
CA ALA A 140 -21.16 2.53 -8.52
C ALA A 140 -20.71 3.04 -9.91
N ALA A 141 -20.77 4.36 -10.14
CA ALA A 141 -20.32 4.98 -11.38
C ALA A 141 -18.80 4.77 -11.63
N CYS A 142 -17.97 4.91 -10.58
CA CYS A 142 -16.54 4.62 -10.65
C CYS A 142 -16.28 3.14 -11.02
N ARG A 143 -16.94 2.22 -10.34
CA ARG A 143 -16.85 0.76 -10.60
C ARG A 143 -17.24 0.43 -12.04
N GLU A 144 -18.38 0.92 -12.51
CA GLU A 144 -18.84 0.74 -13.89
C GLU A 144 -17.81 1.24 -14.90
N ARG A 145 -17.19 2.38 -14.62
CA ARG A 145 -16.12 2.92 -15.47
C ARG A 145 -14.88 2.04 -15.50
N LEU A 146 -14.45 1.51 -14.35
CA LEU A 146 -13.32 0.58 -14.27
C LEU A 146 -13.60 -0.74 -15.00
N ILE A 147 -14.82 -1.27 -14.90
CA ILE A 147 -15.26 -2.45 -15.66
C ILE A 147 -15.22 -2.17 -17.17
N ALA A 148 -15.80 -1.04 -17.60
CA ALA A 148 -15.84 -0.66 -19.02
C ALA A 148 -14.44 -0.48 -19.63
N ARG A 149 -13.44 -0.14 -18.79
CA ARG A 149 -12.03 -0.04 -19.19
C ARG A 149 -11.24 -1.35 -19.07
N GLY A 150 -11.87 -2.45 -18.64
CA GLY A 150 -11.23 -3.75 -18.44
C GLY A 150 -10.25 -3.78 -17.24
N VAL A 151 -10.29 -2.78 -16.34
CA VAL A 151 -9.47 -2.74 -15.12
C VAL A 151 -9.95 -3.79 -14.12
N LEU A 152 -11.27 -3.83 -13.87
CA LEU A 152 -11.90 -4.87 -13.09
C LEU A 152 -12.28 -6.03 -14.02
N GLY A 153 -11.84 -7.24 -13.65
CA GLY A 153 -12.09 -8.45 -14.41
C GLY A 153 -13.39 -9.15 -14.00
N GLU A 154 -13.33 -10.48 -13.90
CA GLU A 154 -14.43 -11.31 -13.43
C GLU A 154 -14.66 -11.15 -11.93
N ARG A 155 -15.89 -11.40 -11.49
CA ARG A 155 -16.24 -11.39 -10.07
C ARG A 155 -15.52 -12.52 -9.32
N LEU A 156 -15.37 -12.33 -8.02
CA LEU A 156 -14.90 -13.36 -7.10
C LEU A 156 -15.99 -14.44 -6.95
N GLU A 157 -15.58 -15.71 -6.94
CA GLU A 157 -16.45 -16.87 -6.73
C GLU A 157 -16.15 -17.58 -5.41
N ALA A 158 -15.58 -16.87 -4.43
CA ALA A 158 -15.22 -17.44 -3.14
C ALA A 158 -16.37 -17.27 -2.12
N GLU A 159 -16.52 -18.25 -1.25
CA GLU A 159 -17.51 -18.27 -0.17
C GLU A 159 -16.90 -17.89 1.20
N GLU A 160 -15.58 -17.71 1.26
CA GLU A 160 -14.83 -17.45 2.48
C GLU A 160 -13.59 -16.60 2.16
N PHE A 161 -13.33 -15.56 2.98
CA PHE A 161 -12.07 -14.83 2.90
C PHE A 161 -10.94 -15.67 3.46
N PRO A 162 -9.82 -15.85 2.75
CA PRO A 162 -8.66 -16.46 3.36
C PRO A 162 -8.08 -15.55 4.45
N LEU A 163 -7.54 -16.16 5.53
CA LEU A 163 -6.70 -15.43 6.46
C LEU A 163 -5.38 -15.08 5.78
N ARG A 164 -5.11 -13.79 5.60
CA ARG A 164 -3.81 -13.34 5.11
C ARG A 164 -2.81 -13.33 6.25
N VAL A 165 -1.77 -14.14 6.14
CA VAL A 165 -0.69 -14.25 7.12
C VAL A 165 0.61 -13.73 6.52
N GLU A 166 1.10 -12.59 6.98
CA GLU A 166 2.45 -12.14 6.69
C GLU A 166 3.41 -12.78 7.71
N THR A 167 4.34 -13.63 7.26
CA THR A 167 5.35 -14.22 8.15
C THR A 167 6.62 -13.39 8.14
N ILE A 168 7.29 -13.29 9.29
CA ILE A 168 8.55 -12.56 9.46
C ILE A 168 9.70 -13.57 9.43
N GLY A 169 10.49 -13.59 8.35
CA GLY A 169 11.55 -14.58 8.11
C GLY A 169 12.77 -14.39 9.01
N ALA A 170 13.76 -13.60 8.60
CA ALA A 170 14.98 -13.37 9.38
C ALA A 170 15.31 -11.88 9.49
N VAL A 171 15.89 -11.50 10.62
CA VAL A 171 16.37 -10.14 10.89
C VAL A 171 17.88 -10.14 11.13
N LYS A 172 18.51 -8.99 10.91
CA LYS A 172 19.90 -8.78 11.34
C LYS A 172 19.93 -8.41 12.81
N LYS A 173 20.83 -9.03 13.54
CA LYS A 173 21.05 -8.78 14.97
C LYS A 173 22.53 -8.66 15.25
N ALA A 174 22.91 -7.66 16.07
CA ALA A 174 24.27 -7.53 16.56
C ALA A 174 24.60 -8.76 17.44
N GLN A 175 25.62 -9.46 17.05
CA GLN A 175 26.16 -10.65 17.74
C GLN A 175 27.61 -10.40 18.12
N SER A 176 28.14 -11.15 19.10
CA SER A 176 29.56 -11.11 19.45
C SER A 176 30.14 -12.51 19.54
N PHE A 177 31.28 -12.69 18.92
CA PHE A 177 32.08 -13.90 19.05
C PHE A 177 33.53 -13.53 19.42
N LEU A 178 34.05 -14.05 20.50
CA LEU A 178 35.39 -13.74 21.02
C LEU A 178 35.65 -12.21 21.12
N MET A 179 34.69 -11.44 21.64
CA MET A 179 34.71 -9.97 21.75
C MET A 179 34.69 -9.21 20.41
N ILE A 180 34.57 -9.86 19.28
CA ILE A 180 34.39 -9.24 17.96
C ILE A 180 32.88 -9.12 17.72
N ARG A 181 32.38 -7.89 17.59
CA ARG A 181 30.99 -7.64 17.19
C ARG A 181 30.83 -7.84 15.69
N TYR A 182 29.76 -8.52 15.29
CA TYR A 182 29.38 -8.69 13.91
C TYR A 182 27.85 -8.69 13.80
N GLU A 183 27.32 -8.42 12.63
CA GLU A 183 25.90 -8.61 12.33
C GLU A 183 25.65 -10.04 11.86
N GLY A 184 24.84 -10.76 12.60
CA GLY A 184 24.39 -12.11 12.25
C GLY A 184 22.93 -12.14 11.88
N TRP A 185 22.49 -13.20 11.21
CA TRP A 185 21.09 -13.46 10.96
C TRP A 185 20.44 -14.16 12.16
N GLU A 186 19.30 -13.61 12.60
CA GLU A 186 18.40 -14.23 13.60
C GLU A 186 17.16 -14.74 12.88
N PRO A 187 16.92 -16.05 12.77
CA PRO A 187 15.72 -16.60 12.16
C PRO A 187 14.53 -16.46 13.11
N LEU A 188 13.47 -15.79 12.67
CA LEU A 188 12.22 -15.65 13.41
C LEU A 188 11.16 -16.65 12.92
N THR A 189 11.12 -16.90 11.61
CA THR A 189 10.25 -17.93 11.02
C THR A 189 11.04 -18.63 9.91
N THR A 190 11.54 -19.82 10.17
CA THR A 190 12.14 -20.68 9.14
C THR A 190 11.07 -21.20 8.19
N PHE A 191 11.45 -21.81 7.07
CA PHE A 191 10.46 -22.46 6.20
C PHE A 191 9.73 -23.61 6.91
N ALA A 192 10.38 -24.32 7.84
CA ALA A 192 9.70 -25.28 8.71
C ALA A 192 8.73 -24.57 9.66
N GLY A 193 9.12 -23.43 10.25
CA GLY A 193 8.25 -22.62 11.11
C GLY A 193 7.03 -22.06 10.39
N VAL A 194 7.09 -21.80 9.08
CA VAL A 194 5.87 -21.49 8.29
C VAL A 194 4.91 -22.68 8.31
N GLY A 195 5.42 -23.90 8.19
CA GLY A 195 4.60 -25.12 8.33
C GLY A 195 3.97 -25.23 9.71
N GLU A 196 4.73 -24.97 10.78
CA GLU A 196 4.21 -24.96 12.15
C GLU A 196 3.06 -23.94 12.34
N ILE A 197 3.19 -22.73 11.79
CA ILE A 197 2.11 -21.73 11.79
C ILE A 197 0.86 -22.30 11.09
N LEU A 198 1.03 -22.90 9.91
CA LEU A 198 -0.09 -23.49 9.16
C LEU A 198 -0.77 -24.63 9.92
N ASP A 199 0.00 -25.49 10.61
CA ASP A 199 -0.53 -26.59 11.40
C ASP A 199 -1.32 -26.07 12.62
N VAL A 200 -0.82 -25.00 13.29
CA VAL A 200 -1.52 -24.35 14.40
C VAL A 200 -2.83 -23.72 13.92
N LEU A 201 -2.82 -23.01 12.81
CA LEU A 201 -4.03 -22.39 12.23
C LEU A 201 -5.07 -23.45 11.83
N GLN A 202 -4.63 -24.55 11.23
CA GLN A 202 -5.51 -25.68 10.90
C GLN A 202 -6.11 -26.31 12.18
N GLY A 203 -5.32 -26.46 13.23
CA GLY A 203 -5.81 -26.90 14.54
C GLY A 203 -6.88 -25.98 15.14
N GLN A 204 -6.88 -24.71 14.74
CA GLN A 204 -7.90 -23.70 15.06
C GLN A 204 -9.06 -23.65 14.03
N GLN A 205 -9.14 -24.60 13.10
CA GLN A 205 -10.16 -24.64 12.05
C GLN A 205 -10.10 -23.43 11.07
N VAL A 206 -8.89 -22.94 10.80
CA VAL A 206 -8.62 -21.94 9.75
C VAL A 206 -7.96 -22.67 8.59
N ASP A 207 -8.75 -23.04 7.58
CA ASP A 207 -8.30 -23.87 6.46
C ASP A 207 -7.96 -23.01 5.23
N ALA A 208 -8.60 -21.86 5.06
CA ALA A 208 -8.32 -20.90 4.00
C ALA A 208 -7.25 -19.89 4.47
N VAL A 209 -6.02 -20.05 3.97
CA VAL A 209 -4.88 -19.22 4.40
C VAL A 209 -4.06 -18.77 3.18
N ARG A 210 -3.77 -17.47 3.13
CA ARG A 210 -2.78 -16.88 2.20
C ARG A 210 -1.54 -16.46 2.98
N VAL A 211 -0.45 -17.19 2.83
CA VAL A 211 0.83 -16.86 3.45
C VAL A 211 1.65 -15.98 2.53
N GLN A 212 2.05 -14.82 3.01
CA GLN A 212 3.00 -13.92 2.37
C GLN A 212 4.29 -13.87 3.21
N MET A 213 5.34 -14.50 2.72
CA MET A 213 6.61 -14.56 3.44
C MET A 213 7.36 -13.25 3.24
N ASN A 214 7.59 -12.49 4.32
CA ASN A 214 8.41 -11.29 4.36
C ASN A 214 9.79 -11.62 4.94
N ALA A 215 10.82 -10.86 4.56
CA ALA A 215 12.20 -11.05 5.01
C ALA A 215 12.75 -12.50 4.80
N TRP A 216 12.30 -13.18 3.77
CA TRP A 216 12.58 -14.58 3.47
C TRP A 216 13.78 -14.80 2.54
N ALA A 217 14.15 -13.77 1.80
CA ALA A 217 15.17 -13.83 0.75
C ALA A 217 16.32 -12.86 1.03
N SER A 218 17.30 -12.85 0.13
CA SER A 218 18.54 -12.06 0.23
C SER A 218 18.35 -10.66 0.73
N GLY A 219 18.97 -10.32 1.85
CA GLY A 219 18.85 -9.03 2.55
C GLY A 219 17.82 -9.03 3.69
N GLY A 220 16.92 -9.98 3.78
CA GLY A 220 15.86 -9.97 4.78
C GLY A 220 14.92 -8.77 4.59
N PHE A 221 14.66 -7.99 5.63
CA PHE A 221 13.93 -6.72 5.53
C PHE A 221 14.69 -5.67 4.69
N ASP A 222 16.01 -5.67 4.76
CA ASP A 222 16.88 -4.83 3.93
C ASP A 222 17.08 -5.49 2.56
N GLN A 223 15.98 -5.81 1.90
CA GLN A 223 16.01 -6.57 0.67
C GLN A 223 16.99 -5.98 -0.35
N ALA A 224 17.83 -6.84 -0.92
CA ALA A 224 18.63 -6.50 -2.08
C ALA A 224 17.73 -6.30 -3.31
N MET A 225 18.29 -5.71 -4.38
CA MET A 225 17.55 -5.50 -5.62
C MET A 225 16.91 -6.81 -6.13
N ALA A 226 15.62 -6.76 -6.47
CA ALA A 226 14.78 -7.93 -6.73
C ALA A 226 15.34 -8.91 -7.77
N GLY A 227 16.07 -8.43 -8.77
CA GLY A 227 16.67 -9.26 -9.82
C GLY A 227 17.73 -10.27 -9.35
N SER A 228 18.13 -10.31 -8.07
CA SER A 228 19.17 -11.20 -7.52
C SER A 228 18.74 -11.98 -6.28
N LEU A 229 17.44 -12.09 -6.02
CA LEU A 229 16.93 -12.74 -4.81
C LEU A 229 17.18 -14.25 -4.78
N SER A 230 17.46 -14.76 -3.58
CA SER A 230 17.49 -16.19 -3.28
C SER A 230 17.08 -16.43 -1.83
N PRO A 231 16.43 -17.59 -1.52
CA PRO A 231 16.04 -17.92 -0.16
C PRO A 231 17.21 -17.90 0.81
N LEU A 232 17.03 -17.32 1.99
CA LEU A 232 18.05 -17.25 3.04
C LEU A 232 18.39 -18.64 3.57
N SER A 233 19.68 -18.94 3.65
CA SER A 233 20.17 -20.24 4.16
C SER A 233 19.80 -20.48 5.61
N VAL A 234 19.75 -19.42 6.44
CA VAL A 234 19.36 -19.49 7.85
C VAL A 234 17.90 -19.92 8.05
N LEU A 235 17.04 -19.71 7.04
CA LEU A 235 15.64 -20.15 7.06
C LEU A 235 15.42 -21.56 6.49
N GLY A 236 16.48 -22.24 6.06
CA GLY A 236 16.45 -23.55 5.41
C GLY A 236 16.87 -23.53 3.93
N GLY A 237 17.14 -22.35 3.36
CA GLY A 237 17.59 -22.18 1.99
C GLY A 237 16.61 -22.74 0.95
N LYS A 238 17.11 -23.05 -0.25
CA LYS A 238 16.29 -23.61 -1.34
C LYS A 238 15.64 -24.95 -0.99
N SER A 239 16.34 -25.79 -0.24
CA SER A 239 15.85 -27.12 0.15
C SER A 239 14.67 -27.00 1.13
N GLY A 240 14.79 -26.14 2.15
CA GLY A 240 13.71 -25.88 3.10
C GLY A 240 12.48 -25.28 2.42
N LEU A 241 12.68 -24.30 1.53
CA LEU A 241 11.58 -23.72 0.74
C LEU A 241 10.87 -24.79 -0.12
N LYS A 242 11.65 -25.63 -0.81
CA LYS A 242 11.09 -26.72 -1.61
C LYS A 242 10.24 -27.67 -0.76
N THR A 243 10.76 -28.10 0.39
CA THR A 243 10.03 -28.98 1.30
C THR A 243 8.73 -28.33 1.81
N LEU A 244 8.77 -27.04 2.18
CA LEU A 244 7.58 -26.29 2.58
C LEU A 244 6.50 -26.34 1.49
N LEU A 245 6.87 -25.98 0.24
CA LEU A 245 5.93 -25.94 -0.87
C LEU A 245 5.36 -27.33 -1.20
N GLU A 246 6.19 -28.38 -1.21
CA GLU A 246 5.75 -29.76 -1.47
C GLU A 246 4.82 -30.30 -0.37
N THR A 247 5.01 -29.87 0.88
CA THR A 247 4.24 -30.40 2.00
C THR A 247 2.91 -29.67 2.21
N TYR A 248 2.89 -28.34 2.03
CA TYR A 248 1.77 -27.49 2.45
C TYR A 248 0.99 -26.87 1.31
N THR A 249 1.40 -27.04 0.04
CA THR A 249 0.56 -26.62 -1.11
C THR A 249 -0.64 -27.56 -1.23
N ARG A 250 -1.82 -27.02 -0.89
CA ARG A 250 -3.09 -27.75 -0.90
C ARG A 250 -4.25 -26.78 -1.16
N PRO A 251 -5.45 -27.25 -1.56
CA PRO A 251 -6.63 -26.39 -1.65
C PRO A 251 -6.83 -25.59 -0.34
N GLY A 252 -7.13 -24.30 -0.46
CA GLY A 252 -7.27 -23.39 0.65
C GLY A 252 -5.94 -22.74 1.13
N VAL A 253 -4.78 -23.31 0.84
CA VAL A 253 -3.48 -22.74 1.25
C VAL A 253 -2.73 -22.18 0.06
N GLN A 254 -2.48 -20.89 0.06
CA GLN A 254 -1.70 -20.18 -0.94
C GLN A 254 -0.45 -19.60 -0.30
N MET A 255 0.70 -19.75 -0.94
CA MET A 255 1.98 -19.25 -0.44
C MET A 255 2.65 -18.36 -1.49
N GLU A 256 3.11 -17.20 -1.04
CA GLU A 256 3.74 -16.18 -1.86
C GLU A 256 4.98 -15.63 -1.16
N GLY A 257 6.00 -15.25 -1.92
CA GLY A 257 7.13 -14.48 -1.40
C GLY A 257 6.85 -12.99 -1.57
N LEU A 258 6.85 -12.23 -0.48
CA LEU A 258 6.72 -10.78 -0.55
C LEU A 258 8.02 -10.19 -1.10
N VAL A 259 7.93 -9.41 -2.18
CA VAL A 259 9.09 -8.88 -2.91
C VAL A 259 8.91 -7.37 -3.14
N SER A 260 9.90 -6.60 -2.71
CA SER A 260 10.04 -5.19 -3.06
C SER A 260 10.76 -5.05 -4.39
N PHE A 261 10.15 -4.36 -5.34
CA PHE A 261 10.73 -4.05 -6.64
C PHE A 261 11.19 -2.60 -6.76
N GLY A 262 10.50 -1.70 -6.10
CA GLY A 262 10.78 -0.27 -6.10
C GLY A 262 11.72 0.19 -4.97
N ARG A 263 11.99 -0.65 -3.97
CA ARG A 263 12.91 -0.37 -2.85
C ARG A 263 14.00 -1.40 -2.80
N TYR A 264 15.23 -0.97 -2.47
CA TYR A 264 16.36 -1.89 -2.30
C TYR A 264 17.40 -1.31 -1.35
N THR A 265 18.18 -2.20 -0.72
CA THR A 265 19.32 -1.83 0.12
C THR A 265 20.61 -2.31 -0.52
N THR A 266 21.63 -1.47 -0.48
CA THR A 266 22.97 -1.79 -1.00
C THR A 266 24.04 -1.06 -0.22
N GLY A 267 25.16 -1.73 0.05
CA GLY A 267 26.39 -1.11 0.56
C GLY A 267 27.33 -0.60 -0.54
N ASN A 268 26.97 -0.76 -1.82
CA ASN A 268 27.80 -0.34 -2.94
C ASN A 268 27.37 1.07 -3.43
N PRO A 269 28.21 2.12 -3.25
CA PRO A 269 27.88 3.47 -3.68
C PRO A 269 27.57 3.61 -5.17
N TYR A 270 28.27 2.86 -6.04
CA TYR A 270 27.99 2.87 -7.47
C TYR A 270 26.58 2.35 -7.78
N THR A 271 26.20 1.23 -7.20
CA THR A 271 24.86 0.65 -7.34
C THR A 271 23.81 1.64 -6.83
N LEU A 272 24.05 2.26 -5.67
CA LEU A 272 23.16 3.27 -5.10
C LEU A 272 22.94 4.44 -6.07
N TYR A 273 24.02 5.09 -6.51
CA TYR A 273 23.92 6.29 -7.37
C TYR A 273 23.43 6.00 -8.78
N HIS A 274 23.64 4.80 -9.29
CA HIS A 274 23.28 4.43 -10.67
C HIS A 274 21.81 4.07 -10.81
N TYR A 275 21.24 3.39 -9.82
CA TYR A 275 19.89 2.84 -9.92
C TYR A 275 18.84 3.64 -9.13
N ALA A 276 19.24 4.41 -8.14
CA ALA A 276 18.30 5.15 -7.30
C ALA A 276 17.69 6.36 -8.02
N ALA A 277 16.42 6.61 -7.74
CA ALA A 277 15.76 7.87 -8.07
C ALA A 277 16.43 9.03 -7.34
N LYS A 278 16.37 10.23 -7.92
CA LYS A 278 16.94 11.45 -7.37
C LYS A 278 15.91 12.53 -7.18
N THR A 279 16.06 13.28 -6.11
CA THR A 279 15.32 14.50 -5.83
C THR A 279 15.79 15.66 -6.73
N ILE A 280 15.13 16.80 -6.68
CA ILE A 280 15.47 18.00 -7.49
C ILE A 280 16.89 18.51 -7.17
N ASP A 281 17.34 18.42 -5.92
CA ASP A 281 18.69 18.78 -5.49
C ASP A 281 19.74 17.71 -5.85
N GLN A 282 19.34 16.63 -6.52
CA GLN A 282 20.16 15.49 -6.97
C GLN A 282 20.63 14.58 -5.84
N ALA A 283 20.03 14.68 -4.66
CA ALA A 283 20.22 13.67 -3.63
C ALA A 283 19.51 12.38 -4.01
N VAL A 284 20.01 11.25 -3.48
CA VAL A 284 19.34 9.95 -3.65
C VAL A 284 18.04 9.95 -2.84
N THR A 285 16.96 9.56 -3.47
CA THR A 285 15.68 9.36 -2.78
C THR A 285 15.74 8.14 -1.88
N MET A 286 15.55 8.35 -0.59
CA MET A 286 15.62 7.31 0.44
C MET A 286 14.31 7.21 1.21
N ASP A 287 13.87 6.00 1.47
CA ASP A 287 12.76 5.68 2.38
C ASP A 287 13.34 5.21 3.72
N TYR A 288 13.12 6.00 4.76
CA TYR A 288 13.62 5.72 6.11
C TYR A 288 12.47 5.18 6.98
N PRO A 289 12.75 4.25 7.91
CA PRO A 289 11.75 3.86 8.89
C PRO A 289 11.33 5.08 9.73
N LEU A 290 10.07 5.07 10.18
CA LEU A 290 9.59 6.12 11.07
C LEU A 290 10.05 5.85 12.52
N ASP A 291 10.57 6.87 13.18
CA ASP A 291 10.76 6.85 14.62
C ASP A 291 9.39 6.87 15.30
N LEU A 292 9.13 5.88 16.15
CA LEU A 292 7.82 5.68 16.79
C LEU A 292 7.46 6.78 17.82
N VAL A 293 8.45 7.50 18.34
CA VAL A 293 8.26 8.55 19.34
C VAL A 293 8.04 9.91 18.67
N THR A 294 8.96 10.27 17.76
CA THR A 294 8.91 11.56 17.07
C THR A 294 7.99 11.54 15.86
N ARG A 295 7.66 10.35 15.37
CA ARG A 295 6.86 10.10 14.18
C ARG A 295 7.44 10.75 12.90
N LYS A 296 8.76 10.88 12.86
CA LYS A 296 9.53 11.42 11.73
C LYS A 296 10.41 10.33 11.14
N PRO A 297 10.86 10.48 9.87
CA PRO A 297 11.85 9.58 9.28
C PRO A 297 13.12 9.54 10.14
N ASP A 298 13.47 8.35 10.59
CA ASP A 298 14.67 8.12 11.40
C ASP A 298 15.87 7.90 10.48
N LYS A 299 16.60 8.97 10.23
CA LYS A 299 17.81 8.96 9.39
C LYS A 299 19.04 8.33 10.07
N GLU A 300 18.94 7.98 11.35
CA GLU A 300 20.00 7.24 12.05
C GLU A 300 19.92 5.74 11.75
N GLN A 301 18.75 5.25 11.31
CA GLN A 301 18.60 3.89 10.83
C GLN A 301 18.91 3.77 9.33
N ALA A 302 19.25 2.56 8.90
CA ALA A 302 19.46 2.28 7.48
C ALA A 302 18.15 2.47 6.71
N GLY A 303 18.18 3.37 5.72
CA GLY A 303 17.07 3.57 4.78
C GLY A 303 17.21 2.66 3.57
N ALA A 304 16.09 2.37 2.91
CA ALA A 304 16.07 1.75 1.60
C ALA A 304 16.13 2.83 0.50
N ALA A 305 16.91 2.60 -0.53
CA ALA A 305 16.91 3.46 -1.70
C ALA A 305 15.66 3.20 -2.55
N ILE A 306 15.08 4.26 -3.08
CA ILE A 306 14.01 4.16 -4.07
C ILE A 306 14.64 3.93 -5.45
N LEU A 307 14.26 2.83 -6.10
CA LEU A 307 14.70 2.52 -7.46
C LEU A 307 14.08 3.54 -8.43
N SER A 308 14.88 4.11 -9.33
CA SER A 308 14.32 4.89 -10.43
C SER A 308 13.41 4.01 -11.29
N ALA A 309 12.21 4.50 -11.57
CA ALA A 309 11.23 3.77 -12.36
C ALA A 309 11.75 3.37 -13.75
N ALA A 310 12.75 4.08 -14.28
CA ALA A 310 13.43 3.72 -15.52
C ALA A 310 13.99 2.30 -15.53
N TRP A 311 14.33 1.76 -14.37
CA TRP A 311 14.91 0.43 -14.23
C TRP A 311 13.89 -0.68 -13.91
N LEU A 312 12.66 -0.32 -13.51
CA LEU A 312 11.64 -1.28 -13.07
C LEU A 312 11.35 -2.39 -14.09
N PRO A 313 11.11 -2.10 -15.39
CA PRO A 313 10.85 -3.16 -16.37
C PRO A 313 12.01 -4.13 -16.48
N GLN A 314 13.26 -3.62 -16.50
CA GLN A 314 14.45 -4.46 -16.59
C GLN A 314 14.67 -5.32 -15.33
N ILE A 315 14.36 -4.79 -14.14
CA ILE A 315 14.47 -5.54 -12.88
C ILE A 315 13.40 -6.62 -12.80
N ALA A 316 12.17 -6.34 -13.25
CA ALA A 316 11.10 -7.32 -13.36
C ALA A 316 11.49 -8.48 -14.31
N GLU A 317 12.01 -8.17 -15.49
CA GLU A 317 12.51 -9.19 -16.43
C GLU A 317 13.63 -10.05 -15.82
N LYS A 318 14.61 -9.43 -15.15
CA LYS A 318 15.68 -10.17 -14.46
C LYS A 318 15.13 -11.07 -13.36
N PHE A 319 14.16 -10.58 -12.58
CA PHE A 319 13.50 -11.38 -11.56
C PHE A 319 12.87 -12.64 -12.19
N LEU A 320 12.11 -12.49 -13.25
CA LEU A 320 11.47 -13.60 -13.97
C LEU A 320 12.48 -14.60 -14.53
N GLN A 321 13.59 -14.14 -15.10
CA GLN A 321 14.68 -15.01 -15.59
C GLN A 321 15.28 -15.89 -14.48
N PHE A 322 15.30 -15.40 -13.25
CA PHE A 322 15.85 -16.10 -12.10
C PHE A 322 14.81 -16.72 -11.16
N SER A 323 13.51 -16.60 -11.49
CA SER A 323 12.41 -17.13 -10.67
C SER A 323 12.48 -18.64 -10.41
N GLY A 324 13.08 -19.42 -11.33
CA GLY A 324 13.35 -20.84 -11.11
C GLY A 324 14.21 -21.15 -9.88
N ARG A 325 14.96 -20.17 -9.34
CA ARG A 325 15.69 -20.30 -8.07
C ARG A 325 14.77 -20.28 -6.85
N LEU A 326 13.55 -19.78 -7.02
CA LEU A 326 12.54 -19.63 -5.97
C LEU A 326 11.61 -20.84 -5.87
N GLN A 327 11.96 -21.95 -6.52
CA GLN A 327 11.25 -23.24 -6.45
C GLN A 327 9.76 -23.15 -6.89
N GLY A 328 9.42 -22.19 -7.76
CA GLY A 328 8.04 -21.99 -8.20
C GLY A 328 7.18 -21.16 -7.25
N LEU A 329 7.77 -20.58 -6.18
CA LEU A 329 7.05 -19.67 -5.28
C LEU A 329 6.60 -18.41 -6.05
N PRO A 330 5.29 -18.11 -6.09
CA PRO A 330 4.79 -16.85 -6.66
C PRO A 330 5.29 -15.63 -5.88
N ALA A 331 5.46 -14.50 -6.56
CA ALA A 331 5.77 -13.23 -5.92
C ALA A 331 4.51 -12.44 -5.60
N ALA A 332 4.40 -11.96 -4.36
CA ALA A 332 3.52 -10.86 -3.98
C ALA A 332 4.31 -9.54 -4.06
N VAL A 333 3.74 -8.54 -4.70
CA VAL A 333 4.41 -7.24 -4.94
C VAL A 333 4.19 -6.32 -3.74
N ALA A 334 5.28 -5.98 -3.04
CA ALA A 334 5.22 -5.28 -1.75
C ALA A 334 5.08 -3.75 -1.87
N ASP A 335 5.47 -3.14 -2.98
CA ASP A 335 5.69 -1.68 -3.02
C ASP A 335 5.29 -0.97 -4.32
N LEU A 336 4.99 -1.68 -5.40
CA LEU A 336 4.63 -1.03 -6.67
C LEU A 336 3.16 -0.54 -6.72
N GLY A 337 2.32 -0.93 -5.78
CA GLY A 337 0.93 -0.49 -5.67
C GLY A 337 0.69 0.55 -4.57
N ASP A 338 1.72 0.99 -3.87
CA ASP A 338 1.59 1.86 -2.70
C ASP A 338 1.93 3.32 -3.01
N ARG A 339 3.18 3.63 -3.26
CA ARG A 339 3.65 4.98 -3.56
C ARG A 339 4.30 5.08 -4.93
N LEU A 340 4.13 6.23 -5.56
CA LEU A 340 4.72 6.53 -6.85
C LEU A 340 5.75 7.65 -6.71
N TYR A 341 6.97 7.40 -7.18
CA TYR A 341 8.08 8.33 -7.14
C TYR A 341 8.49 8.79 -8.54
N GLY A 342 8.82 10.06 -8.69
CA GLY A 342 9.57 10.55 -9.84
C GLY A 342 11.07 10.32 -9.67
N ASP A 343 11.83 10.54 -10.74
CA ASP A 343 13.29 10.62 -10.73
C ASP A 343 13.72 11.91 -11.45
N TYR A 344 14.30 12.84 -10.71
CA TYR A 344 14.65 14.16 -11.25
C TYR A 344 16.13 14.24 -11.62
N THR A 345 16.72 13.13 -12.03
CA THR A 345 18.05 13.11 -12.63
C THR A 345 18.13 14.12 -13.78
N ARG A 346 19.07 15.09 -13.72
CA ARG A 346 19.11 16.23 -14.64
C ARG A 346 19.23 15.85 -16.11
N SER A 347 19.97 14.78 -16.42
CA SER A 347 20.20 14.34 -17.81
C SER A 347 18.98 13.67 -18.42
N ASP A 348 18.21 12.95 -17.63
CA ASP A 348 17.05 12.17 -18.10
C ASP A 348 16.01 12.01 -16.98
N PRO A 349 15.22 13.04 -16.70
CA PRO A 349 14.23 12.99 -15.65
C PRO A 349 13.05 12.09 -16.04
N VAL A 350 12.53 11.37 -15.05
CA VAL A 350 11.32 10.55 -15.14
C VAL A 350 10.24 11.21 -14.29
N ASP A 351 9.33 11.93 -14.91
CA ASP A 351 8.17 12.49 -14.22
C ASP A 351 7.24 11.39 -13.71
N ARG A 352 6.31 11.72 -12.81
CA ARG A 352 5.42 10.74 -12.16
C ARG A 352 4.48 10.01 -13.14
N GLU A 353 4.04 10.64 -14.23
CA GLU A 353 3.24 9.95 -15.26
C GLU A 353 4.08 8.92 -16.02
N THR A 354 5.31 9.29 -16.36
CA THR A 354 6.27 8.34 -16.95
C THR A 354 6.61 7.22 -15.97
N ALA A 355 6.83 7.53 -14.69
CA ALA A 355 7.07 6.54 -13.64
C ALA A 355 5.89 5.57 -13.49
N LYS A 356 4.64 6.07 -13.49
CA LYS A 356 3.42 5.25 -13.48
C LYS A 356 3.40 4.25 -14.65
N ARG A 357 3.65 4.72 -15.86
CA ARG A 357 3.66 3.87 -17.06
C ARG A 357 4.74 2.79 -17.01
N LEU A 358 5.94 3.11 -16.51
CA LEU A 358 7.03 2.15 -16.35
C LEU A 358 6.73 1.13 -15.23
N THR A 359 6.08 1.57 -14.15
CA THR A 359 5.57 0.68 -13.09
C THR A 359 4.51 -0.28 -13.65
N GLN A 360 3.59 0.21 -14.48
CA GLN A 360 2.59 -0.64 -15.14
C GLN A 360 3.24 -1.68 -16.06
N GLN A 361 4.27 -1.31 -16.82
CA GLN A 361 5.03 -2.26 -17.64
C GLN A 361 5.70 -3.35 -16.80
N ALA A 362 6.25 -2.99 -15.64
CA ALA A 362 6.83 -3.97 -14.73
C ALA A 362 5.75 -4.91 -14.13
N LEU A 363 4.61 -4.36 -13.71
CA LEU A 363 3.49 -5.16 -13.20
C LEU A 363 2.90 -6.09 -14.27
N GLU A 364 2.78 -5.64 -15.50
CA GLU A 364 2.33 -6.46 -16.63
C GLU A 364 3.28 -7.65 -16.90
N ALA A 365 4.59 -7.37 -16.91
CA ALA A 365 5.60 -8.41 -17.07
C ALA A 365 5.56 -9.43 -15.93
N LEU A 366 5.46 -8.98 -14.67
CA LEU A 366 5.37 -9.83 -13.48
C LEU A 366 4.09 -10.67 -13.47
N ALA A 367 2.97 -10.13 -13.94
CA ALA A 367 1.70 -10.81 -14.04
C ALA A 367 1.73 -11.97 -15.04
N GLY A 368 2.47 -11.82 -16.16
CA GLY A 368 2.64 -12.91 -17.13
C GLY A 368 1.32 -13.44 -17.73
N GLY A 369 0.24 -12.65 -17.70
CA GLY A 369 -1.11 -13.04 -18.13
C GLY A 369 -2.04 -13.49 -17.00
N GLU A 370 -1.51 -13.66 -15.78
CA GLU A 370 -2.29 -13.88 -14.57
C GLU A 370 -2.42 -12.58 -13.77
N ARG A 371 -3.05 -12.62 -12.60
CA ARG A 371 -3.18 -11.46 -11.72
C ARG A 371 -2.41 -11.67 -10.43
N LEU A 372 -1.77 -10.61 -9.94
CA LEU A 372 -0.85 -10.59 -8.82
C LEU A 372 -1.56 -10.32 -7.48
N SER A 373 -0.85 -10.65 -6.40
CA SER A 373 -1.05 -10.04 -5.09
C SER A 373 -0.21 -8.76 -5.02
N VAL A 374 -0.85 -7.61 -4.72
CA VAL A 374 -0.22 -6.29 -4.68
C VAL A 374 -0.56 -5.59 -3.38
N ALA A 375 0.44 -5.08 -2.67
CA ALA A 375 0.21 -4.22 -1.52
C ALA A 375 -0.12 -2.80 -1.95
N GLY A 376 -1.03 -2.16 -1.21
CA GLY A 376 -1.42 -0.77 -1.38
C GLY A 376 -2.63 -0.55 -2.30
N GLY A 377 -2.62 -0.99 -3.56
CA GLY A 377 -3.78 -0.93 -4.45
C GLY A 377 -4.07 0.43 -5.08
N ASN A 378 -3.06 1.19 -5.48
CA ASN A 378 -3.24 2.38 -6.32
C ASN A 378 -3.93 2.03 -7.64
N ALA A 379 -4.78 2.92 -8.16
CA ALA A 379 -5.62 2.67 -9.33
C ALA A 379 -4.86 2.15 -10.54
N TYR A 380 -3.64 2.59 -10.77
CA TYR A 380 -2.80 2.13 -11.89
C TYR A 380 -2.36 0.66 -11.78
N ALA A 381 -2.40 0.06 -10.57
CA ALA A 381 -2.03 -1.33 -10.34
C ALA A 381 -3.22 -2.30 -10.44
N LEU A 382 -4.46 -1.81 -10.34
CA LEU A 382 -5.67 -2.65 -10.26
C LEU A 382 -5.85 -3.59 -11.45
N ALA A 383 -5.46 -3.18 -12.65
CA ALA A 383 -5.58 -4.02 -13.86
C ALA A 383 -4.71 -5.30 -13.78
N TYR A 384 -3.67 -5.29 -12.98
CA TYR A 384 -2.70 -6.37 -12.81
C TYR A 384 -2.91 -7.16 -11.51
N ALA A 385 -3.77 -6.68 -10.62
CA ALA A 385 -4.00 -7.26 -9.31
C ALA A 385 -5.28 -8.13 -9.26
N ARG A 386 -5.25 -9.16 -8.41
CA ARG A 386 -6.43 -9.92 -7.97
C ARG A 386 -6.59 -9.81 -6.46
N VAL A 387 -5.47 -9.70 -5.76
CA VAL A 387 -5.40 -9.58 -4.30
C VAL A 387 -4.77 -8.25 -3.95
N LEU A 388 -5.42 -7.50 -3.08
CA LEU A 388 -4.94 -6.23 -2.54
C LEU A 388 -4.75 -6.36 -1.04
N SER A 389 -3.54 -6.08 -0.59
CA SER A 389 -3.21 -6.07 0.84
C SER A 389 -2.86 -4.68 1.32
N ASP A 390 -2.97 -4.48 2.63
CA ASP A 390 -2.67 -3.20 3.30
C ASP A 390 -3.42 -2.00 2.67
N ILE A 391 -4.70 -2.25 2.27
CA ILE A 391 -5.57 -1.17 1.80
C ILE A 391 -6.06 -0.32 2.98
N PRO A 392 -6.32 0.98 2.78
CA PRO A 392 -6.88 1.81 3.84
C PRO A 392 -8.34 1.45 4.11
N LEU A 393 -8.70 1.25 5.38
CA LEU A 393 -10.07 0.99 5.84
C LEU A 393 -10.69 2.22 6.54
N CYS A 394 -9.93 3.31 6.68
CA CYS A 394 -10.37 4.59 7.24
C CYS A 394 -9.70 5.75 6.50
N SER A 395 -10.13 6.97 6.78
CA SER A 395 -9.47 8.20 6.32
C SER A 395 -8.28 8.58 7.21
N SER A 396 -7.60 9.68 6.88
CA SER A 396 -6.55 10.28 7.72
C SER A 396 -7.08 10.88 9.02
N GLY A 397 -8.39 11.01 9.19
CA GLY A 397 -9.02 11.60 10.38
C GLY A 397 -8.66 13.07 10.60
N TYR A 398 -8.31 13.80 9.52
CA TYR A 398 -8.05 15.24 9.63
C TYR A 398 -9.29 15.99 10.13
N THR A 399 -9.08 17.05 10.90
CA THR A 399 -10.17 17.82 11.52
C THR A 399 -11.19 18.39 10.53
N MET A 400 -10.81 18.54 9.27
CA MET A 400 -11.71 19.01 8.20
C MET A 400 -12.57 17.89 7.59
N LEU A 401 -12.27 16.63 7.87
CA LEU A 401 -13.06 15.48 7.44
C LEU A 401 -14.12 15.18 8.51
N ASP A 402 -15.36 15.12 8.10
CA ASP A 402 -16.50 14.99 9.03
C ASP A 402 -16.95 13.54 9.19
N GLU A 403 -16.72 12.69 8.18
CA GLU A 403 -17.22 11.33 8.14
C GLU A 403 -16.34 10.45 7.23
N ASP A 404 -15.97 9.27 7.73
CA ASP A 404 -15.36 8.23 6.93
C ASP A 404 -16.42 7.48 6.13
N VAL A 405 -16.08 7.07 4.90
CA VAL A 405 -16.92 6.22 4.07
C VAL A 405 -16.07 5.14 3.40
N PRO A 406 -16.55 3.89 3.29
CA PRO A 406 -15.78 2.79 2.69
C PRO A 406 -15.81 2.86 1.15
N PHE A 407 -15.61 4.04 0.57
CA PHE A 407 -15.74 4.27 -0.87
C PHE A 407 -14.80 3.41 -1.69
N TYR A 408 -13.55 3.26 -1.27
CA TYR A 408 -12.57 2.40 -1.95
C TYR A 408 -13.07 0.96 -2.04
N ALA A 409 -13.55 0.42 -0.93
CA ALA A 409 -14.14 -0.92 -0.89
C ALA A 409 -15.44 -0.99 -1.71
N MET A 410 -16.31 0.01 -1.63
CA MET A 410 -17.54 0.07 -2.44
C MET A 410 -17.24 0.01 -3.94
N VAL A 411 -16.13 0.56 -4.40
CA VAL A 411 -15.71 0.48 -5.81
C VAL A 411 -15.21 -0.92 -6.18
N LEU A 412 -14.44 -1.59 -5.34
CA LEU A 412 -13.66 -2.78 -5.70
C LEU A 412 -14.25 -4.11 -5.21
N HIS A 413 -15.12 -4.06 -4.19
CA HIS A 413 -15.74 -5.27 -3.62
C HIS A 413 -16.51 -6.07 -4.67
N GLY A 414 -16.36 -7.37 -4.62
CA GLY A 414 -16.89 -8.30 -5.61
C GLY A 414 -15.92 -8.64 -6.75
N TYR A 415 -14.83 -7.87 -6.91
CA TYR A 415 -13.85 -8.03 -7.99
C TYR A 415 -12.42 -8.27 -7.49
N MET A 416 -12.10 -7.80 -6.30
CA MET A 416 -10.77 -7.90 -5.69
C MET A 416 -10.87 -8.57 -4.32
N GLU A 417 -10.00 -9.54 -4.04
CA GLU A 417 -9.76 -10.00 -2.69
C GLU A 417 -8.98 -8.91 -1.94
N MET A 418 -9.52 -8.42 -0.83
CA MET A 418 -8.96 -7.26 -0.14
C MET A 418 -8.72 -7.55 1.33
N SER A 419 -7.66 -6.99 1.89
CA SER A 419 -7.39 -6.98 3.33
C SER A 419 -6.73 -5.67 3.77
N GLY A 420 -7.11 -5.19 4.95
CA GLY A 420 -6.48 -4.03 5.58
C GLY A 420 -5.17 -4.37 6.27
N ALA A 421 -4.74 -3.50 7.17
CA ALA A 421 -3.56 -3.71 8.02
C ALA A 421 -3.75 -4.91 8.96
N ALA A 422 -2.62 -5.44 9.46
CA ALA A 422 -2.63 -6.61 10.34
C ALA A 422 -3.37 -6.34 11.67
N VAL A 423 -4.39 -7.14 11.98
CA VAL A 423 -5.27 -6.95 13.13
C VAL A 423 -4.54 -7.02 14.48
N ASN A 424 -3.49 -7.84 14.58
CA ASN A 424 -2.66 -7.94 15.78
C ASN A 424 -1.66 -6.80 15.95
N TYR A 425 -1.72 -5.79 15.06
CA TYR A 425 -0.96 -4.53 15.14
C TYR A 425 -1.87 -3.30 15.24
N ALA A 426 -3.18 -3.50 15.24
CA ALA A 426 -4.13 -2.42 15.44
C ALA A 426 -4.12 -1.98 16.93
N ASP A 427 -4.25 -0.67 17.15
CA ASP A 427 -4.38 -0.11 18.51
C ASP A 427 -5.62 -0.69 19.21
N ASP A 428 -6.70 -0.90 18.45
CA ASP A 428 -7.90 -1.63 18.87
C ASP A 428 -8.29 -2.70 17.83
N PRO A 429 -8.00 -3.98 18.09
CA PRO A 429 -8.36 -5.08 17.21
C PRO A 429 -9.87 -5.21 16.94
N GLN A 430 -10.73 -4.77 17.88
CA GLN A 430 -12.18 -4.83 17.68
C GLN A 430 -12.64 -3.81 16.63
N THR A 431 -12.14 -2.59 16.71
CA THR A 431 -12.39 -1.56 15.69
C THR A 431 -11.86 -2.02 14.33
N ALA A 432 -10.67 -2.60 14.24
CA ALA A 432 -10.14 -3.13 12.99
C ALA A 432 -11.03 -4.24 12.38
N VAL A 433 -11.59 -5.11 13.19
CA VAL A 433 -12.56 -6.14 12.75
C VAL A 433 -13.86 -5.51 12.25
N LEU A 434 -14.38 -4.47 12.92
CA LEU A 434 -15.58 -3.78 12.48
C LEU A 434 -15.36 -3.07 11.14
N GLN A 435 -14.22 -2.40 10.96
CA GLN A 435 -13.83 -1.78 9.69
C GLN A 435 -13.69 -2.81 8.56
N ALA A 436 -13.16 -3.99 8.86
CA ALA A 436 -13.08 -5.08 7.88
C ALA A 436 -14.48 -5.57 7.45
N ILE A 437 -15.42 -5.71 8.41
CA ILE A 437 -16.81 -6.10 8.14
C ILE A 437 -17.51 -5.01 7.31
N GLU A 438 -17.40 -3.73 7.70
CA GLU A 438 -17.97 -2.58 6.99
C GLU A 438 -17.49 -2.50 5.53
N SER A 439 -16.20 -2.76 5.32
CA SER A 439 -15.57 -2.72 4.01
C SER A 439 -15.70 -4.04 3.23
N GLY A 440 -16.24 -5.09 3.82
CA GLY A 440 -16.31 -6.42 3.20
C GLY A 440 -14.93 -6.98 2.86
N THR A 441 -13.95 -6.85 3.76
CA THR A 441 -12.57 -7.30 3.53
C THR A 441 -12.19 -8.46 4.43
N GLY A 442 -11.20 -9.26 4.01
CA GLY A 442 -10.62 -10.33 4.81
C GLY A 442 -9.71 -9.80 5.93
N VAL A 443 -9.39 -10.67 6.88
CA VAL A 443 -8.48 -10.38 7.98
C VAL A 443 -7.03 -10.60 7.56
N SER A 444 -6.16 -9.69 7.97
CA SER A 444 -4.71 -9.78 7.83
C SER A 444 -4.05 -9.85 9.21
N CYS A 445 -2.96 -10.61 9.32
CA CYS A 445 -2.12 -10.66 10.51
C CYS A 445 -0.63 -10.81 10.16
N ARG A 446 0.24 -10.51 11.12
CA ARG A 446 1.67 -10.80 11.05
C ARG A 446 2.02 -11.81 12.12
N LEU A 447 2.68 -12.90 11.72
CA LEU A 447 3.06 -13.96 12.64
C LEU A 447 4.54 -14.34 12.48
N MET A 448 5.14 -14.76 13.59
CA MET A 448 6.45 -15.41 13.61
C MET A 448 6.42 -16.63 14.54
N ALA A 449 7.12 -17.69 14.13
CA ALA A 449 7.19 -18.92 14.88
C ALA A 449 8.08 -18.83 16.12
N ALA A 450 9.09 -17.95 16.08
CA ALA A 450 9.99 -17.74 17.21
C ALA A 450 9.39 -16.83 18.28
N ASP A 451 9.93 -16.92 19.49
CA ASP A 451 9.56 -16.05 20.61
C ASP A 451 9.92 -14.59 20.34
N SER A 452 9.01 -13.68 20.71
CA SER A 452 9.13 -12.23 20.48
C SER A 452 10.35 -11.59 21.14
N SER A 453 10.89 -12.20 22.20
CA SER A 453 12.10 -11.72 22.90
C SER A 453 13.34 -11.69 22.01
N LEU A 454 13.37 -12.46 20.92
CA LEU A 454 14.46 -12.44 19.94
C LEU A 454 14.57 -11.11 19.19
N LEU A 455 13.48 -10.34 19.13
CA LEU A 455 13.45 -8.99 18.54
C LEU A 455 14.06 -7.91 19.46
N LYS A 456 14.29 -8.23 20.73
CA LYS A 456 14.89 -7.30 21.66
C LYS A 456 16.27 -6.86 21.17
N ASP A 457 16.57 -5.59 21.32
CA ASP A 457 17.83 -4.95 20.88
C ASP A 457 18.06 -5.02 19.35
N THR A 458 16.98 -5.15 18.56
CA THR A 458 17.02 -5.05 17.09
C THR A 458 16.25 -3.81 16.61
N ALA A 459 16.51 -3.35 15.39
CA ALA A 459 15.73 -2.31 14.71
C ALA A 459 14.26 -2.74 14.45
N TYR A 460 13.93 -4.00 14.70
CA TYR A 460 12.64 -4.63 14.41
C TYR A 460 11.79 -4.89 15.66
N ALA A 461 12.11 -4.29 16.80
CA ALA A 461 11.33 -4.41 18.04
C ALA A 461 9.84 -4.06 17.86
N ARG A 462 9.50 -3.24 16.86
CA ARG A 462 8.11 -2.92 16.48
C ARG A 462 7.27 -4.15 16.07
N TYR A 463 7.90 -5.28 15.76
CA TYR A 463 7.20 -6.53 15.41
C TYR A 463 6.95 -7.44 16.61
N TYR A 464 7.07 -6.93 17.83
CA TYR A 464 6.92 -7.72 19.07
C TYR A 464 5.57 -8.46 19.17
N SER A 465 4.49 -7.88 18.65
CA SER A 465 3.14 -8.48 18.64
C SER A 465 2.94 -9.60 17.60
N ALA A 466 4.01 -10.05 16.92
CA ALA A 466 3.93 -11.13 15.91
C ALA A 466 4.07 -12.54 16.50
N GLY A 467 4.41 -12.71 17.78
CA GLY A 467 4.57 -14.03 18.41
C GLY A 467 3.33 -14.91 18.19
N LEU A 468 3.52 -16.13 17.65
CA LEU A 468 2.42 -17.02 17.30
C LEU A 468 1.54 -17.32 18.52
N ASP A 469 2.15 -17.69 19.65
CA ASP A 469 1.43 -18.06 20.86
C ASP A 469 0.57 -16.93 21.43
N ASP A 470 1.06 -15.68 21.30
CA ASP A 470 0.38 -14.49 21.81
C ASP A 470 -0.75 -14.02 20.88
N ALA A 471 -0.56 -14.14 19.56
CA ALA A 471 -1.43 -13.54 18.57
C ALA A 471 -2.51 -14.49 18.04
N VAL A 472 -2.28 -15.81 18.04
CA VAL A 472 -3.10 -16.80 17.32
C VAL A 472 -4.57 -16.75 17.72
N GLN A 473 -4.87 -16.61 19.01
CA GLN A 473 -6.26 -16.57 19.48
C GLN A 473 -7.00 -15.36 18.94
N THR A 474 -6.44 -14.16 19.12
CA THR A 474 -7.03 -12.89 18.62
C THR A 474 -7.24 -12.93 17.12
N VAL A 475 -6.26 -13.43 16.37
CA VAL A 475 -6.32 -13.54 14.91
C VAL A 475 -7.42 -14.51 14.46
N CYS A 476 -7.50 -15.70 15.07
CA CYS A 476 -8.52 -16.69 14.71
C CYS A 476 -9.94 -16.24 15.10
N GLU A 477 -10.10 -15.52 16.21
CA GLU A 477 -11.38 -14.92 16.59
C GLU A 477 -11.82 -13.85 15.59
N ALA A 478 -10.91 -12.95 15.18
CA ALA A 478 -11.14 -11.94 14.17
C ALA A 478 -11.56 -12.58 12.82
N TYR A 479 -10.80 -13.58 12.37
CA TYR A 479 -11.08 -14.32 11.14
C TYR A 479 -12.49 -14.93 11.13
N ARG A 480 -12.84 -15.67 12.20
CA ARG A 480 -14.16 -16.32 12.32
C ARG A 480 -15.28 -15.26 12.33
N ARG A 481 -15.08 -14.16 13.06
CA ARG A 481 -16.08 -13.09 13.17
C ARG A 481 -16.34 -12.44 11.82
N VAL A 482 -15.30 -12.07 11.07
CA VAL A 482 -15.45 -11.48 9.74
C VAL A 482 -16.13 -12.45 8.79
N ASN A 483 -15.64 -13.69 8.68
CA ASN A 483 -16.20 -14.69 7.76
C ASN A 483 -17.64 -15.07 8.12
N SER A 484 -18.00 -15.12 9.40
CA SER A 484 -19.39 -15.40 9.79
C SER A 484 -20.38 -14.29 9.41
N MET A 485 -19.91 -13.07 9.16
CA MET A 485 -20.77 -11.93 8.84
C MET A 485 -20.77 -11.57 7.35
N VAL A 486 -19.63 -11.67 6.68
CA VAL A 486 -19.48 -11.16 5.31
C VAL A 486 -18.75 -12.13 4.36
N GLY A 487 -18.35 -13.32 4.82
CA GLY A 487 -17.59 -14.28 4.03
C GLY A 487 -18.28 -14.71 2.75
N ASP A 488 -19.57 -15.00 2.80
CA ASP A 488 -20.42 -15.40 1.67
C ASP A 488 -20.78 -14.23 0.72
N LEU A 489 -20.44 -13.01 1.10
CA LEU A 489 -20.69 -11.80 0.31
C LEU A 489 -19.52 -11.39 -0.59
N GLN A 490 -18.41 -12.10 -0.55
CA GLN A 490 -17.15 -11.71 -1.22
C GLN A 490 -17.31 -11.45 -2.73
N GLY A 491 -18.16 -12.20 -3.43
CA GLY A 491 -18.46 -12.00 -4.85
C GLY A 491 -19.53 -10.93 -5.14
N GLN A 492 -20.09 -10.28 -4.11
CA GLN A 492 -21.15 -9.30 -4.25
C GLN A 492 -20.57 -7.87 -4.28
N THR A 493 -21.38 -6.90 -4.64
CA THR A 493 -20.98 -5.48 -4.62
C THR A 493 -21.69 -4.76 -3.49
N ILE A 494 -20.97 -3.90 -2.78
CA ILE A 494 -21.57 -2.99 -1.80
C ILE A 494 -22.37 -1.96 -2.59
N SER A 495 -23.69 -1.92 -2.40
CA SER A 495 -24.62 -1.08 -3.16
C SER A 495 -25.02 0.18 -2.41
N ALA A 496 -24.95 0.16 -1.07
CA ALA A 496 -25.28 1.28 -0.21
C ALA A 496 -24.46 1.19 1.08
N HIS A 497 -24.24 2.31 1.71
CA HIS A 497 -23.63 2.43 3.02
C HIS A 497 -24.34 3.57 3.76
N ARG A 498 -24.55 3.42 5.05
CA ARG A 498 -25.16 4.44 5.90
C ARG A 498 -24.44 4.45 7.25
N ASN A 499 -24.14 5.63 7.71
CA ASN A 499 -23.62 5.87 9.05
C ASN A 499 -24.65 6.64 9.85
N ASP A 500 -25.43 5.94 10.68
CA ASP A 500 -26.46 6.53 11.53
C ASP A 500 -25.89 6.74 12.94
N ALA A 501 -25.53 7.99 13.28
CA ALA A 501 -25.02 8.40 14.59
C ALA A 501 -23.78 7.61 15.09
N GLY A 502 -22.88 7.26 14.19
CA GLY A 502 -21.65 6.51 14.50
C GLY A 502 -21.85 4.99 14.57
N VAL A 503 -22.96 4.49 14.06
CA VAL A 503 -23.21 3.06 13.82
C VAL A 503 -23.22 2.84 12.31
N ALA A 504 -22.20 2.16 11.82
CA ALA A 504 -22.06 1.80 10.40
C ALA A 504 -22.91 0.56 10.04
#